data_07c1b5675ba3e9a31a5dbbccf82017d0
#
_entry.id   07c1b5675ba3e9a31a5dbbccf82017d0
#
_cell.length_a   1.000
_cell.length_b   1.000
_cell.length_c   1.000
_cell.angle_alpha   90.00
_cell.angle_beta   90.00
_cell.angle_gamma   90.00
#
_symmetry.space_group_name_H-M   'P 1'
#
loop_
_entity.id
_entity.type
_entity.pdbx_description
1 polymer ?
#
loop_
_entity_poly.entity_id
_entity_poly.type
_entity_poly.pdbx_seq_one_letter_code
_entity_poly.pdbx_strand_id
1 'polypeptide(L)'
;YRAARKNALLLAADRGIDRLLEENQVALLVVPTRGPAWTSDLVNGDNFDGSIGAGSLAAIAGYPHLTVPMGAVERLPVGISFMGPKWSDHLVLKAGAAYESARTATIPEPSLQPWSPGD
;
A
#
# COMPACT_ATOMS: atom_id res chain seq x y z
N TYR A 1 -24.63 -11.97 5.73
CA TYR A 1 -23.77 -10.80 5.95
C TYR A 1 -22.90 -10.95 7.20
N ARG A 2 -23.51 -11.12 8.41
CA ARG A 2 -22.76 -11.17 9.70
C ARG A 2 -21.70 -12.28 9.75
N ALA A 3 -22.02 -13.47 9.27
CA ALA A 3 -21.06 -14.59 9.23
C ALA A 3 -19.87 -14.28 8.28
N ALA A 4 -20.14 -13.75 7.10
CA ALA A 4 -19.10 -13.37 6.14
C ALA A 4 -18.17 -12.28 6.71
N ARG A 5 -18.74 -11.25 7.36
CA ARG A 5 -17.94 -10.19 8.01
C ARG A 5 -17.06 -10.75 9.14
N LYS A 6 -17.60 -11.61 9.99
CA LYS A 6 -16.84 -12.25 11.06
C LYS A 6 -15.67 -13.09 10.52
N ASN A 7 -15.94 -13.86 9.46
CA ASN A 7 -14.90 -14.66 8.81
C ASN A 7 -13.82 -13.78 8.14
N ALA A 8 -14.21 -12.70 7.48
CA ALA A 8 -13.27 -11.76 6.88
C ALA A 8 -12.34 -11.13 7.93
N LEU A 9 -12.88 -10.68 9.07
CA LEU A 9 -12.11 -10.17 10.19
C LEU A 9 -11.13 -11.22 10.74
N LEU A 10 -11.59 -12.44 10.99
CA LEU A 10 -10.75 -13.53 11.48
C LEU A 10 -9.59 -13.83 10.53
N LEU A 11 -9.85 -13.86 9.22
CA LEU A 11 -8.82 -14.15 8.22
C LEU A 11 -7.84 -13.00 8.03
N ALA A 12 -8.27 -11.75 8.13
CA ALA A 12 -7.41 -10.59 7.94
C ALA A 12 -6.62 -10.21 9.19
N ALA A 13 -7.23 -10.27 10.37
CA ALA A 13 -6.60 -9.95 11.65
C ALA A 13 -5.89 -11.18 12.24
N ASP A 14 -6.61 -12.02 12.99
CA ASP A 14 -6.04 -13.09 13.82
C ASP A 14 -5.21 -14.10 13.00
N ARG A 15 -5.73 -14.53 11.83
CA ARG A 15 -5.07 -15.49 10.94
C ARG A 15 -4.25 -14.86 9.82
N GLY A 16 -4.26 -13.55 9.73
CA GLY A 16 -3.55 -12.74 8.76
C GLY A 16 -2.40 -11.98 9.40
N ILE A 17 -2.62 -10.70 9.70
CA ILE A 17 -1.58 -9.79 10.18
C ILE A 17 -1.00 -10.24 11.51
N ASP A 18 -1.82 -10.55 12.52
CA ASP A 18 -1.34 -10.93 13.85
C ASP A 18 -0.49 -12.19 13.79
N ARG A 19 -0.96 -13.20 13.07
CA ARG A 19 -0.22 -14.43 12.85
C ARG A 19 1.13 -14.20 12.18
N LEU A 20 1.19 -13.39 11.13
CA LEU A 20 2.45 -13.07 10.44
C LEU A 20 3.44 -12.35 11.35
N LEU A 21 2.97 -11.41 12.16
CA LEU A 21 3.79 -10.69 13.12
C LEU A 21 4.35 -11.64 14.20
N GLU A 22 3.50 -12.51 14.75
CA GLU A 22 3.85 -13.44 15.82
C GLU A 22 4.81 -14.54 15.32
N GLU A 23 4.47 -15.25 14.24
CA GLU A 23 5.30 -16.34 13.70
C GLU A 23 6.70 -15.88 13.28
N ASN A 24 6.83 -14.64 12.79
CA ASN A 24 8.10 -14.08 12.36
C ASN A 24 8.78 -13.21 13.42
N GLN A 25 8.17 -13.03 14.59
CA GLN A 25 8.68 -12.21 15.69
C GLN A 25 9.07 -10.79 15.24
N VAL A 26 8.24 -10.18 14.39
CA VAL A 26 8.43 -8.83 13.85
C VAL A 26 7.36 -7.86 14.37
N ALA A 27 7.72 -6.60 14.49
CA ALA A 27 6.83 -5.56 15.01
C ALA A 27 5.92 -4.96 13.92
N LEU A 28 6.33 -5.01 12.66
CA LEU A 28 5.63 -4.44 11.52
C LEU A 28 5.79 -5.34 10.29
N LEU A 29 4.81 -5.28 9.40
CA LEU A 29 4.90 -5.82 8.03
C LEU A 29 5.22 -4.66 7.09
N VAL A 30 6.13 -4.91 6.14
CA VAL A 30 6.53 -3.94 5.14
C VAL A 30 6.39 -4.58 3.76
N VAL A 31 5.69 -3.92 2.86
CA VAL A 31 5.44 -4.42 1.50
C VAL A 31 5.35 -3.27 0.50
N PRO A 32 5.62 -3.47 -0.79
CA PRO A 32 5.23 -2.50 -1.81
C PRO A 32 3.73 -2.25 -1.77
N THR A 33 3.30 -0.99 -1.81
CA THR A 33 1.88 -0.65 -1.69
C THR A 33 1.08 -1.20 -2.86
N ARG A 34 1.60 -0.96 -4.07
CA ARG A 34 1.02 -1.40 -5.33
C ARG A 34 2.09 -1.35 -6.42
N GLY A 35 1.87 -2.03 -7.54
CA GLY A 35 2.65 -1.84 -8.75
C GLY A 35 2.51 -0.42 -9.31
N PRO A 36 3.33 -0.02 -10.28
CA PRO A 36 3.20 1.27 -10.94
C PRO A 36 1.83 1.42 -11.62
N ALA A 37 1.41 2.65 -11.85
CA ALA A 37 0.23 2.92 -12.65
C ALA A 37 0.41 2.35 -14.07
N TRP A 38 -0.67 1.93 -14.70
CA TRP A 38 -0.70 1.44 -16.08
C TRP A 38 -1.53 2.36 -16.96
N THR A 39 -1.35 2.23 -18.25
CA THR A 39 -2.11 3.01 -19.23
C THR A 39 -3.53 2.49 -19.36
N SER A 40 -4.51 3.39 -19.37
CA SER A 40 -5.88 3.06 -19.75
C SER A 40 -5.94 2.85 -21.27
N ASP A 41 -6.45 1.70 -21.71
CA ASP A 41 -6.68 1.40 -23.10
C ASP A 41 -8.13 1.71 -23.44
N LEU A 42 -8.35 2.75 -24.27
CA LEU A 42 -9.70 3.19 -24.65
C LEU A 42 -10.41 2.25 -25.63
N VAL A 43 -9.66 1.33 -26.25
CA VAL A 43 -10.20 0.36 -27.24
C VAL A 43 -10.48 -0.99 -26.58
N ASN A 44 -9.53 -1.52 -25.82
CA ASN A 44 -9.60 -2.87 -25.25
C ASN A 44 -10.03 -2.88 -23.77
N GLY A 45 -10.17 -1.71 -23.15
CA GLY A 45 -10.54 -1.54 -21.76
C GLY A 45 -9.35 -1.44 -20.81
N ASP A 46 -9.65 -1.37 -19.52
CA ASP A 46 -8.65 -1.26 -18.46
C ASP A 46 -8.09 -2.64 -18.10
N ASN A 47 -6.94 -2.97 -18.67
CA ASN A 47 -6.27 -4.25 -18.44
C ASN A 47 -5.32 -4.14 -17.25
N PHE A 48 -5.82 -4.49 -16.06
CA PHE A 48 -5.00 -4.61 -14.87
C PHE A 48 -4.04 -5.82 -14.99
N ASP A 49 -2.76 -5.57 -14.82
CA ASP A 49 -1.69 -6.57 -14.99
C ASP A 49 -1.52 -7.55 -13.81
N GLY A 50 -2.42 -7.50 -12.82
CA GLY A 50 -2.37 -8.38 -11.66
C GLY A 50 -1.33 -7.99 -10.61
N SER A 51 -0.89 -6.74 -10.60
CA SER A 51 0.10 -6.25 -9.63
C SER A 51 -0.35 -6.36 -8.18
N ILE A 52 0.62 -6.45 -7.27
CA ILE A 52 0.44 -6.58 -5.83
C ILE A 52 -0.37 -5.40 -5.28
N GLY A 53 -1.25 -5.67 -4.32
CA GLY A 53 -1.97 -4.64 -3.56
C GLY A 53 -1.93 -4.92 -2.06
N ALA A 54 -1.35 -4.01 -1.29
CA ALA A 54 -1.12 -4.19 0.15
C ALA A 54 -2.31 -3.81 1.05
N GLY A 55 -3.29 -3.06 0.55
CA GLY A 55 -4.27 -2.37 1.41
C GLY A 55 -5.38 -3.23 2.00
N SER A 56 -5.74 -4.34 1.37
CA SER A 56 -6.97 -5.08 1.72
C SER A 56 -6.95 -5.70 3.11
N LEU A 57 -5.84 -6.31 3.53
CA LEU A 57 -5.76 -6.99 4.83
C LEU A 57 -5.93 -6.01 5.99
N ALA A 58 -5.16 -4.92 6.01
CA ALA A 58 -5.23 -3.91 7.05
C ALA A 58 -6.60 -3.20 7.08
N ALA A 59 -7.17 -2.89 5.91
CA ALA A 59 -8.48 -2.26 5.79
C ALA A 59 -9.61 -3.17 6.35
N ILE A 60 -9.57 -4.47 6.06
CA ILE A 60 -10.55 -5.44 6.58
C ILE A 60 -10.36 -5.66 8.08
N ALA A 61 -9.12 -5.76 8.55
CA ALA A 61 -8.80 -5.93 9.96
C ALA A 61 -9.10 -4.68 10.81
N GLY A 62 -9.10 -3.50 10.20
CA GLY A 62 -9.15 -2.22 10.91
C GLY A 62 -7.85 -1.90 11.63
N TYR A 63 -6.72 -2.28 11.04
CA TYR A 63 -5.38 -2.09 11.58
C TYR A 63 -4.68 -0.90 10.92
N PRO A 64 -3.73 -0.26 11.61
CA PRO A 64 -3.00 0.88 11.05
C PRO A 64 -2.17 0.48 9.82
N HIS A 65 -2.31 1.27 8.78
CA HIS A 65 -1.61 1.11 7.52
C HIS A 65 -1.19 2.48 6.99
N LEU A 66 0.10 2.66 6.79
CA LEU A 66 0.69 3.88 6.25
C LEU A 66 1.41 3.56 4.95
N THR A 67 1.20 4.39 3.95
CA THR A 67 1.99 4.37 2.70
C THR A 67 2.84 5.62 2.62
N VAL A 68 4.11 5.45 2.31
CA VAL A 68 5.02 6.54 1.98
C VAL A 68 5.65 6.31 0.61
N PRO A 69 6.08 7.37 -0.08
CA PRO A 69 6.73 7.23 -1.37
C PRO A 69 8.02 6.42 -1.29
N MET A 70 8.16 5.40 -2.13
CA MET A 70 9.33 4.52 -2.18
C MET A 70 10.31 4.93 -3.28
N GLY A 71 9.80 5.37 -4.40
CA GLY A 71 10.57 5.72 -5.60
C GLY A 71 9.67 5.86 -6.80
N ALA A 72 10.20 5.62 -7.99
CA ALA A 72 9.44 5.65 -9.24
C ALA A 72 9.92 4.56 -10.21
N VAL A 73 9.00 4.06 -11.02
CA VAL A 73 9.25 3.18 -12.17
C VAL A 73 8.82 3.94 -13.41
N GLU A 74 9.71 4.15 -14.35
CA GLU A 74 9.44 4.95 -15.58
C GLU A 74 8.78 6.31 -15.27
N ARG A 75 9.24 6.99 -14.23
CA ARG A 75 8.72 8.26 -13.69
C ARG A 75 7.36 8.16 -12.99
N LEU A 76 6.73 7.00 -12.91
CA LEU A 76 5.49 6.77 -12.18
C LEU A 76 5.81 6.46 -10.72
N PRO A 77 5.31 7.24 -9.75
CA PRO A 77 5.63 7.02 -8.35
C PRO A 77 5.04 5.71 -7.83
N VAL A 78 5.82 5.03 -6.99
CA VAL A 78 5.41 3.81 -6.29
C VAL A 78 5.58 4.00 -4.79
N GLY A 79 4.76 3.33 -4.00
CA GLY A 79 4.74 3.43 -2.55
C GLY A 79 5.22 2.18 -1.84
N ILE A 80 5.68 2.35 -0.61
CA ILE A 80 5.93 1.30 0.36
C ILE A 80 4.96 1.44 1.52
N SER A 81 4.40 0.33 1.95
CA SER A 81 3.39 0.24 3.01
C SER A 81 3.97 -0.36 4.28
N PHE A 82 3.61 0.26 5.40
CA PHE A 82 3.88 -0.22 6.74
C PHE A 82 2.55 -0.57 7.40
N MET A 83 2.43 -1.81 7.90
CA MET A 83 1.24 -2.29 8.60
C MET A 83 1.65 -2.80 9.96
N GLY A 84 0.89 -2.45 10.98
CA GLY A 84 1.12 -2.88 12.35
C GLY A 84 -0.09 -3.58 12.96
N PRO A 85 0.07 -4.14 14.16
CA PRO A 85 -1.04 -4.71 14.91
C PRO A 85 -2.03 -3.63 15.33
N LYS A 86 -3.18 -4.04 15.82
CA LYS A 86 -4.23 -3.11 16.27
C LYS A 86 -3.69 -2.12 17.30
N TRP A 87 -4.05 -0.83 17.14
CA TRP A 87 -3.63 0.28 18.01
C TRP A 87 -2.13 0.63 17.98
N SER A 88 -1.39 0.20 16.96
CA SER A 88 0.02 0.53 16.80
C SER A 88 0.30 1.72 15.88
N ASP A 89 -0.64 2.66 15.77
CA ASP A 89 -0.54 3.84 14.89
C ASP A 89 0.77 4.61 15.07
N HIS A 90 1.16 4.84 16.32
CA HIS A 90 2.42 5.51 16.64
C HIS A 90 3.65 4.77 16.06
N LEU A 91 3.66 3.44 16.15
CA LEU A 91 4.76 2.61 15.64
C LEU A 91 4.84 2.69 14.10
N VAL A 92 3.69 2.60 13.44
CA VAL A 92 3.58 2.69 11.97
C VAL A 92 4.01 4.07 11.47
N LEU A 93 3.57 5.16 12.11
CA LEU A 93 3.99 6.52 11.81
C LEU A 93 5.50 6.72 12.00
N LYS A 94 6.05 6.23 13.11
CA LYS A 94 7.49 6.31 13.38
C LYS A 94 8.32 5.58 12.33
N ALA A 95 7.88 4.39 11.90
CA ALA A 95 8.57 3.61 10.87
C ALA A 95 8.52 4.34 9.50
N GLY A 96 7.37 4.87 9.12
CA GLY A 96 7.23 5.65 7.88
C GLY A 96 8.10 6.89 7.87
N ALA A 97 8.09 7.68 8.95
CA ALA A 97 8.94 8.86 9.09
C ALA A 97 10.44 8.53 9.03
N ALA A 98 10.86 7.45 9.69
CA ALA A 98 12.24 6.99 9.62
C ALA A 98 12.64 6.58 8.20
N TYR A 99 11.76 5.87 7.50
CA TYR A 99 11.97 5.50 6.11
C TYR A 99 12.08 6.73 5.19
N GLU A 100 11.18 7.69 5.29
CA GLU A 100 11.21 8.92 4.48
C GLU A 100 12.51 9.69 4.70
N SER A 101 12.98 9.78 5.94
CA SER A 101 14.24 10.44 6.28
C SER A 101 15.48 9.72 5.74
N ALA A 102 15.44 8.40 5.63
CA ALA A 102 16.55 7.58 5.15
C ALA A 102 16.49 7.29 3.64
N ARG A 103 15.37 7.54 3.00
CA ARG A 103 15.17 7.26 1.58
C ARG A 103 16.11 8.08 0.70
N THR A 104 16.84 7.40 -0.17
CA THR A 104 17.74 8.02 -1.16
C THR A 104 17.14 8.11 -2.56
N ALA A 105 16.07 7.35 -2.84
CA ALA A 105 15.42 7.36 -4.14
C ALA A 105 14.74 8.71 -4.42
N THR A 106 14.98 9.25 -5.60
CA THR A 106 14.33 10.47 -6.08
C THR A 106 12.92 10.16 -6.58
N ILE A 107 11.98 11.02 -6.21
CA ILE A 107 10.62 10.98 -6.73
C ILE A 107 10.47 12.15 -7.69
N PRO A 108 10.20 11.91 -8.97
CA PRO A 108 10.01 12.98 -9.94
C PRO A 108 8.79 13.83 -9.58
N GLU A 109 8.95 15.13 -9.70
CA GLU A 109 7.81 16.04 -9.59
C GLU A 109 6.84 15.83 -10.78
N PRO A 110 5.53 15.90 -10.55
CA PRO A 110 4.55 15.85 -11.63
C PRO A 110 4.75 17.04 -12.57
N SER A 111 4.85 16.79 -13.87
CA SER A 111 4.91 17.81 -14.91
C SER A 111 3.67 17.70 -15.81
N LEU A 112 2.51 18.00 -15.22
CA LEU A 112 1.26 17.98 -15.96
C LEU A 112 1.17 19.21 -16.85
N GLN A 113 0.97 19.00 -18.15
CA GLN A 113 0.65 20.09 -19.05
C GLN A 113 -0.83 20.46 -18.89
N PRO A 114 -1.18 21.76 -18.88
CA PRO A 114 -2.57 22.17 -18.94
C PRO A 114 -3.25 21.57 -20.19
N TRP A 115 -4.44 21.03 -20.02
CA TRP A 115 -5.23 20.60 -21.17
C TRP A 115 -5.58 21.78 -22.05
N SER A 116 -5.32 21.68 -23.36
CA SER A 116 -5.72 22.67 -24.36
C SER A 116 -6.76 22.06 -25.30
N PRO A 117 -7.90 22.72 -25.54
CA PRO A 117 -8.87 22.24 -26.54
C PRO A 117 -8.20 22.28 -27.93
N GLY A 118 -7.91 21.10 -28.51
CA GLY A 118 -7.33 21.00 -29.84
C GLY A 118 -6.01 20.22 -29.96
N ASP A 119 -5.51 19.67 -28.87
CA ASP A 119 -4.42 18.67 -28.87
C ASP A 119 -4.93 17.25 -29.06
#